data_7b8cbc93b74c6908b57b8a662d427bc0
#
_entry.id   7b8cbc93b74c6908b57b8a662d427bc0
#
_cell.length_a   1.000
_cell.length_b   1.000
_cell.length_c   1.000
_cell.angle_alpha   90.00
_cell.angle_beta   90.00
_cell.angle_gamma   90.00
#
_symmetry.space_group_name_H-M   'P 1'
#
loop_
_entity.id
_entity.type
_entity.pdbx_description
1 polymer ?
#
loop_
_entity_poly.entity_id
_entity_poly.type
_entity_poly.pdbx_seq_one_letter_code
_entity_poly.pdbx_strand_id
1 'polypeptide(L)'
;MNILVIQNDPIVPVGQLSAFLGGHEVVRAWEDPQRLQDLAAAPLPGALILLGGRANAYDDEAWPWLEAERELVRRCVLANIRVLGICLGAQLIAATFGGRVSVSDPAGPEYGVIPLAWGTNDQAGGGGAVPLRMALASTHTVFADHGDAIVELPRGAREWARSDKYTQIFSYGTALGVQFHPEVTRETATVWAVNNEDVDTEDIVAGYDAHEDELASTCKTLADWVSGVF
;
A
#
# COMPACT_ATOMS: atom_id res chain seq x y z
N MET A 1 -18.05 -8.18 -6.42
CA MET A 1 -17.62 -6.77 -6.45
C MET A 1 -16.50 -6.66 -7.47
N ASN A 2 -16.45 -5.61 -8.32
CA ASN A 2 -15.35 -5.41 -9.27
C ASN A 2 -14.20 -4.71 -8.53
N ILE A 3 -13.07 -5.40 -8.37
CA ILE A 3 -11.86 -4.84 -7.75
C ILE A 3 -10.90 -4.46 -8.88
N LEU A 4 -10.49 -3.19 -8.92
CA LEU A 4 -9.47 -2.69 -9.83
C LEU A 4 -8.14 -2.62 -9.08
N VAL A 5 -7.11 -3.25 -9.64
CA VAL A 5 -5.73 -3.18 -9.15
C VAL A 5 -4.89 -2.40 -10.16
N ILE A 6 -4.22 -1.36 -9.72
CA ILE A 6 -3.24 -0.65 -10.53
C ILE A 6 -1.86 -1.11 -10.12
N GLN A 7 -1.15 -1.70 -11.07
CA GLN A 7 0.24 -2.14 -10.91
C GLN A 7 1.15 -1.08 -11.53
N ASN A 8 1.99 -0.46 -10.70
CA ASN A 8 2.85 0.66 -11.09
C ASN A 8 4.23 0.23 -11.62
N ASP A 9 4.66 -0.98 -11.27
CA ASP A 9 6.00 -1.45 -11.60
C ASP A 9 6.00 -2.95 -11.94
N PRO A 10 6.70 -3.38 -13.01
CA PRO A 10 6.81 -4.79 -13.37
C PRO A 10 7.33 -5.71 -12.27
N ILE A 11 8.22 -5.19 -11.41
CA ILE A 11 8.80 -5.97 -10.30
C ILE A 11 7.98 -5.92 -9.01
N VAL A 12 6.85 -5.20 -9.00
CA VAL A 12 5.91 -5.14 -7.86
C VAL A 12 4.56 -5.73 -8.30
N PRO A 13 4.46 -7.06 -8.42
CA PRO A 13 3.24 -7.74 -8.86
C PRO A 13 2.17 -7.75 -7.76
N VAL A 14 0.95 -8.16 -8.10
CA VAL A 14 -0.15 -8.37 -7.13
C VAL A 14 0.23 -9.39 -6.05
N GLY A 15 1.17 -10.28 -6.33
CA GLY A 15 1.73 -11.22 -5.38
C GLY A 15 0.67 -12.10 -4.72
N GLN A 16 0.86 -12.34 -3.40
CA GLN A 16 -0.05 -13.20 -2.65
C GLN A 16 -1.46 -12.60 -2.46
N LEU A 17 -1.68 -11.29 -2.65
CA LEU A 17 -3.02 -10.70 -2.66
C LEU A 17 -3.94 -11.39 -3.67
N SER A 18 -3.41 -11.80 -4.83
CA SER A 18 -4.18 -12.46 -5.89
C SER A 18 -4.94 -13.71 -5.40
N ALA A 19 -4.38 -14.43 -4.44
CA ALA A 19 -5.01 -15.62 -3.87
C ALA A 19 -6.23 -15.30 -2.98
N PHE A 20 -6.30 -14.09 -2.43
CA PHE A 20 -7.33 -13.68 -1.47
C PHE A 20 -8.39 -12.76 -2.04
N LEU A 21 -8.13 -12.08 -3.16
CA LEU A 21 -9.05 -11.07 -3.72
C LEU A 21 -10.26 -11.65 -4.48
N GLY A 22 -10.27 -12.92 -4.80
CA GLY A 22 -11.28 -13.49 -5.71
C GLY A 22 -11.11 -12.93 -7.14
N GLY A 23 -12.17 -12.41 -7.76
CA GLY A 23 -12.08 -11.79 -9.09
C GLY A 23 -11.60 -10.34 -9.03
N HIS A 24 -10.52 -10.02 -9.74
CA HIS A 24 -9.99 -8.65 -9.85
C HIS A 24 -9.47 -8.39 -11.27
N GLU A 25 -9.41 -7.13 -11.66
CA GLU A 25 -8.82 -6.65 -12.90
C GLU A 25 -7.49 -5.95 -12.57
N VAL A 26 -6.42 -6.30 -13.30
CA VAL A 26 -5.12 -5.62 -13.15
C VAL A 26 -4.87 -4.73 -14.36
N VAL A 27 -4.62 -3.45 -14.10
CA VAL A 27 -4.15 -2.49 -15.09
C VAL A 27 -2.68 -2.18 -14.80
N ARG A 28 -1.83 -2.45 -15.78
CA ARG A 28 -0.39 -2.16 -15.71
C ARG A 28 -0.14 -0.77 -16.25
N ALA A 29 0.21 0.14 -15.37
CA ALA A 29 0.28 1.56 -15.66
C ALA A 29 1.27 1.91 -16.78
N TRP A 30 2.39 1.20 -16.87
CA TRP A 30 3.43 1.42 -17.89
C TRP A 30 3.05 0.87 -19.28
N GLU A 31 2.13 -0.10 -19.36
CA GLU A 31 1.71 -0.70 -20.64
C GLU A 31 0.65 0.17 -21.34
N ASP A 32 -0.24 0.77 -20.58
CA ASP A 32 -1.35 1.57 -21.11
C ASP A 32 -1.68 2.78 -20.20
N PRO A 33 -0.82 3.82 -20.21
CA PRO A 33 -1.08 5.04 -19.44
C PRO A 33 -2.40 5.75 -19.84
N GLN A 34 -2.81 5.62 -21.10
CA GLN A 34 -4.07 6.22 -21.59
C GLN A 34 -5.27 5.57 -20.92
N ARG A 35 -5.25 4.25 -20.71
CA ARG A 35 -6.31 3.53 -20.00
C ARG A 35 -6.53 4.08 -18.59
N LEU A 36 -5.49 4.48 -17.88
CA LEU A 36 -5.65 5.08 -16.55
C LEU A 36 -6.33 6.45 -16.60
N GLN A 37 -6.03 7.26 -17.61
CA GLN A 37 -6.74 8.50 -17.84
C GLN A 37 -8.22 8.25 -18.15
N ASP A 38 -8.51 7.25 -18.99
CA ASP A 38 -9.89 6.86 -19.31
C ASP A 38 -10.62 6.33 -18.07
N LEU A 39 -9.98 5.52 -17.24
CA LEU A 39 -10.53 5.00 -15.98
C LEU A 39 -10.78 6.13 -14.96
N ALA A 40 -9.90 7.13 -14.91
CA ALA A 40 -10.11 8.30 -14.07
C ALA A 40 -11.37 9.11 -14.45
N ALA A 41 -11.87 8.98 -15.67
CA ALA A 41 -13.12 9.59 -16.16
C ALA A 41 -14.32 8.61 -16.22
N ALA A 42 -14.07 7.30 -16.16
CA ALA A 42 -15.08 6.23 -16.31
C ALA A 42 -15.92 6.02 -15.03
N PRO A 43 -16.94 5.13 -15.06
CA PRO A 43 -17.59 4.63 -13.86
C PRO A 43 -16.58 4.00 -12.89
N LEU A 44 -16.75 4.29 -11.60
CA LEU A 44 -15.82 3.85 -10.55
C LEU A 44 -15.91 2.32 -10.33
N PRO A 45 -14.78 1.68 -9.92
CA PRO A 45 -14.76 0.28 -9.51
C PRO A 45 -15.52 0.07 -8.20
N GLY A 46 -15.76 -1.19 -7.82
CA GLY A 46 -16.32 -1.53 -6.51
C GLY A 46 -15.31 -1.36 -5.37
N ALA A 47 -14.01 -1.52 -5.68
CA ALA A 47 -12.87 -1.20 -4.81
C ALA A 47 -11.63 -0.93 -5.66
N LEU A 48 -10.66 -0.20 -5.11
CA LEU A 48 -9.42 0.17 -5.77
C LEU A 48 -8.22 -0.27 -4.93
N ILE A 49 -7.22 -0.87 -5.58
CA ILE A 49 -5.91 -1.16 -4.99
C ILE A 49 -4.85 -0.47 -5.85
N LEU A 50 -3.98 0.30 -5.22
CA LEU A 50 -2.78 0.87 -5.83
C LEU A 50 -1.57 0.14 -5.25
N LEU A 51 -0.80 -0.53 -6.11
CA LEU A 51 0.43 -1.22 -5.71
C LEU A 51 1.60 -0.25 -5.58
N GLY A 52 2.70 -0.77 -5.07
CA GLY A 52 3.99 -0.09 -5.00
C GLY A 52 4.65 0.14 -6.36
N GLY A 53 5.83 0.74 -6.33
CA GLY A 53 6.64 1.00 -7.52
C GLY A 53 7.81 1.91 -7.21
N ARG A 54 8.77 2.01 -8.15
CA ARG A 54 10.00 2.81 -8.03
C ARG A 54 9.80 4.31 -8.30
N ALA A 55 8.62 4.72 -8.75
CA ALA A 55 8.29 6.14 -8.86
C ALA A 55 8.22 6.80 -7.47
N ASN A 56 8.57 8.08 -7.38
CA ASN A 56 8.16 8.86 -6.22
C ASN A 56 6.78 9.49 -6.45
N ALA A 57 6.07 9.84 -5.38
CA ALA A 57 4.68 10.29 -5.44
C ALA A 57 4.44 11.64 -6.15
N TYR A 58 5.49 12.32 -6.60
CA TYR A 58 5.45 13.67 -7.21
C TYR A 58 6.06 13.74 -8.60
N ASP A 59 6.62 12.65 -9.13
CA ASP A 59 7.33 12.64 -10.39
C ASP A 59 6.39 12.37 -11.58
N ASP A 60 5.45 13.27 -11.78
CA ASP A 60 4.46 13.20 -12.88
C ASP A 60 5.10 13.34 -14.27
N GLU A 61 6.29 13.95 -14.36
CA GLU A 61 7.00 14.09 -15.62
C GLU A 61 7.53 12.74 -16.12
N ALA A 62 8.15 11.95 -15.24
CA ALA A 62 8.67 10.62 -15.59
C ALA A 62 7.55 9.55 -15.60
N TRP A 63 6.50 9.74 -14.79
CA TRP A 63 5.44 8.77 -14.58
C TRP A 63 4.05 9.41 -14.77
N PRO A 64 3.64 9.72 -16.01
CA PRO A 64 2.49 10.57 -16.30
C PRO A 64 1.13 9.97 -15.88
N TRP A 65 1.06 8.72 -15.51
CA TRP A 65 -0.15 8.10 -15.00
C TRP A 65 -0.44 8.39 -13.51
N LEU A 66 0.54 8.90 -12.74
CA LEU A 66 0.36 9.17 -11.31
C LEU A 66 -0.74 10.20 -11.04
N GLU A 67 -0.89 11.21 -11.92
CA GLU A 67 -1.98 12.18 -11.82
C GLU A 67 -3.35 11.52 -11.96
N ALA A 68 -3.50 10.61 -12.94
CA ALA A 68 -4.75 9.85 -13.14
C ALA A 68 -5.08 8.95 -11.96
N GLU A 69 -4.07 8.33 -11.32
CA GLU A 69 -4.26 7.56 -10.10
C GLU A 69 -4.72 8.44 -8.94
N ARG A 70 -4.10 9.59 -8.72
CA ARG A 70 -4.54 10.53 -7.67
C ARG A 70 -5.97 11.00 -7.88
N GLU A 71 -6.37 11.25 -9.14
CA GLU A 71 -7.76 11.60 -9.45
C GLU A 71 -8.71 10.43 -9.18
N LEU A 72 -8.34 9.21 -9.56
CA LEU A 72 -9.14 8.01 -9.29
C LEU A 72 -9.29 7.77 -7.78
N VAL A 73 -8.22 7.91 -7.00
CA VAL A 73 -8.24 7.87 -5.53
C VAL A 73 -9.22 8.91 -4.97
N ARG A 74 -9.13 10.15 -5.42
CA ARG A 74 -10.00 11.24 -4.95
C ARG A 74 -11.48 10.92 -5.21
N ARG A 75 -11.80 10.47 -6.41
CA ARG A 75 -13.16 10.10 -6.79
C ARG A 75 -13.67 8.91 -6.01
N CYS A 76 -12.86 7.86 -5.81
CA CYS A 76 -13.24 6.69 -5.01
C CYS A 76 -13.56 7.08 -3.57
N VAL A 77 -12.70 7.86 -2.92
CA VAL A 77 -12.92 8.30 -1.54
C VAL A 77 -14.17 9.17 -1.41
N LEU A 78 -14.40 10.11 -2.34
CA LEU A 78 -15.62 10.93 -2.36
C LEU A 78 -16.90 10.11 -2.58
N ALA A 79 -16.81 9.01 -3.30
CA ALA A 79 -17.92 8.07 -3.54
C ALA A 79 -18.05 7.00 -2.44
N ASN A 80 -17.29 7.07 -1.36
CA ASN A 80 -17.22 6.08 -0.29
C ASN A 80 -16.82 4.66 -0.77
N ILE A 81 -16.00 4.57 -1.80
CA ILE A 81 -15.41 3.33 -2.29
C ILE A 81 -14.12 3.07 -1.54
N ARG A 82 -13.89 1.82 -1.15
CA ARG A 82 -12.65 1.41 -0.46
C ARG A 82 -11.45 1.51 -1.38
N VAL A 83 -10.38 2.10 -0.86
CA VAL A 83 -9.09 2.24 -1.54
C VAL A 83 -8.01 1.66 -0.64
N LEU A 84 -7.25 0.69 -1.13
CA LEU A 84 -6.03 0.19 -0.49
C LEU A 84 -4.82 0.72 -1.28
N GLY A 85 -3.98 1.53 -0.64
CA GLY A 85 -2.70 1.95 -1.20
C GLY A 85 -1.56 1.23 -0.50
N ILE A 86 -0.63 0.67 -1.28
CA ILE A 86 0.53 -0.09 -0.81
C ILE A 86 1.80 0.66 -1.25
N CYS A 87 2.71 0.97 -0.33
CA CYS A 87 3.97 1.67 -0.57
C CYS A 87 3.76 2.97 -1.37
N LEU A 88 4.15 3.03 -2.64
CA LEU A 88 3.83 4.17 -3.52
C LEU A 88 2.33 4.50 -3.52
N GLY A 89 1.46 3.49 -3.56
CA GLY A 89 0.02 3.71 -3.49
C GLY A 89 -0.44 4.40 -2.20
N ALA A 90 0.17 4.08 -1.05
CA ALA A 90 -0.08 4.77 0.22
C ALA A 90 0.42 6.22 0.18
N GLN A 91 1.60 6.44 -0.41
CA GLN A 91 2.18 7.77 -0.61
C GLN A 91 1.31 8.64 -1.52
N LEU A 92 0.75 8.06 -2.60
CA LEU A 92 -0.20 8.75 -3.48
C LEU A 92 -1.48 9.13 -2.74
N ILE A 93 -2.03 8.26 -1.88
CA ILE A 93 -3.17 8.61 -1.02
C ILE A 93 -2.81 9.81 -0.13
N ALA A 94 -1.66 9.76 0.55
CA ALA A 94 -1.24 10.85 1.42
C ALA A 94 -1.09 12.17 0.63
N ALA A 95 -0.36 12.15 -0.48
CA ALA A 95 -0.14 13.33 -1.33
C ALA A 95 -1.44 13.89 -1.91
N THR A 96 -2.39 13.04 -2.33
CA THR A 96 -3.69 13.43 -2.89
C THR A 96 -4.50 14.30 -1.94
N PHE A 97 -4.41 14.04 -0.63
CA PHE A 97 -5.20 14.74 0.38
C PHE A 97 -4.40 15.76 1.21
N GLY A 98 -3.22 16.14 0.72
CA GLY A 98 -2.41 17.22 1.29
C GLY A 98 -1.47 16.80 2.41
N GLY A 99 -1.15 15.50 2.51
CA GLY A 99 -0.01 14.99 3.26
C GLY A 99 1.31 15.24 2.52
N ARG A 100 2.43 14.89 3.14
CA ARG A 100 3.76 15.07 2.56
C ARG A 100 4.55 13.76 2.59
N VAL A 101 5.12 13.43 1.45
CA VAL A 101 6.08 12.34 1.27
C VAL A 101 7.49 12.94 1.21
N SER A 102 8.43 12.37 1.92
CA SER A 102 9.85 12.69 1.80
C SER A 102 10.48 11.71 0.83
N VAL A 103 11.00 12.21 -0.28
CA VAL A 103 11.73 11.40 -1.26
C VAL A 103 13.14 11.17 -0.73
N SER A 104 13.57 9.91 -0.69
CA SER A 104 14.85 9.49 -0.12
C SER A 104 15.07 10.09 1.28
N ASP A 105 14.18 9.76 2.20
CA ASP A 105 14.14 10.38 3.53
C ASP A 105 15.48 10.21 4.27
N PRO A 106 16.01 11.28 4.92
CA PRO A 106 17.31 11.24 5.60
C PRO A 106 17.38 10.31 6.81
N ALA A 107 16.26 9.85 7.38
CA ALA A 107 16.25 8.80 8.40
C ALA A 107 16.58 7.41 7.82
N GLY A 108 16.68 7.33 6.49
CA GLY A 108 17.10 6.16 5.74
C GLY A 108 15.99 5.16 5.43
N PRO A 109 16.24 4.24 4.50
CA PRO A 109 15.27 3.26 4.05
C PRO A 109 14.89 2.23 5.12
N GLU A 110 13.85 1.46 4.84
CA GLU A 110 13.47 0.26 5.60
C GLU A 110 13.37 -0.92 4.64
N TYR A 111 14.06 -2.02 4.96
CA TYR A 111 14.12 -3.23 4.17
C TYR A 111 13.87 -4.48 5.00
N GLY A 112 13.19 -5.47 4.41
CA GLY A 112 12.91 -6.76 5.04
C GLY A 112 11.82 -6.70 6.10
N VAL A 113 11.85 -7.66 7.01
CA VAL A 113 10.85 -7.74 8.10
C VAL A 113 11.20 -6.75 9.21
N ILE A 114 10.26 -5.86 9.49
CA ILE A 114 10.40 -4.80 10.50
C ILE A 114 9.28 -4.89 11.55
N PRO A 115 9.55 -4.47 12.81
CA PRO A 115 8.53 -4.42 13.84
C PRO A 115 7.51 -3.31 13.60
N LEU A 116 6.27 -3.57 14.02
CA LEU A 116 5.14 -2.66 13.93
C LEU A 116 4.66 -2.26 15.33
N ALA A 117 4.64 -0.97 15.64
CA ALA A 117 4.11 -0.41 16.87
C ALA A 117 2.73 0.20 16.63
N TRP A 118 1.70 -0.30 17.34
CA TRP A 118 0.33 0.20 17.26
C TRP A 118 0.14 1.44 18.14
N GLY A 119 -0.49 2.46 17.57
CA GLY A 119 -0.88 3.66 18.32
C GLY A 119 -1.98 3.35 19.34
N THR A 120 -1.93 4.05 20.48
CA THR A 120 -2.90 3.92 21.59
C THR A 120 -4.24 4.61 21.33
N ASN A 121 -4.39 5.33 20.22
CA ASN A 121 -5.60 6.07 19.89
C ASN A 121 -6.73 5.12 19.44
N ASP A 122 -7.57 4.71 20.39
CA ASP A 122 -8.74 3.85 20.18
C ASP A 122 -9.89 4.49 19.38
N GLN A 123 -9.74 5.74 18.97
CA GLN A 123 -10.74 6.40 18.13
C GLN A 123 -10.59 5.95 16.66
N ALA A 124 -10.95 4.71 16.38
CA ALA A 124 -11.13 4.24 15.02
C ALA A 124 -12.13 5.15 14.29
N GLY A 125 -11.74 5.61 13.11
CA GLY A 125 -12.62 6.38 12.23
C GLY A 125 -13.86 5.59 11.84
N GLY A 126 -14.88 6.28 11.33
CA GLY A 126 -16.22 5.71 11.10
C GLY A 126 -16.29 4.42 10.31
N GLY A 127 -17.34 3.69 10.56
CA GLY A 127 -17.99 2.67 9.73
C GLY A 127 -17.25 1.35 9.50
N GLY A 128 -16.16 1.25 8.87
CA GLY A 128 -15.47 -0.01 8.53
C GLY A 128 -14.05 -0.14 9.10
N ALA A 129 -13.56 0.92 9.72
CA ALA A 129 -12.19 0.98 10.22
C ALA A 129 -11.98 0.22 11.54
N VAL A 130 -12.98 0.17 12.41
CA VAL A 130 -12.90 -0.52 13.71
C VAL A 130 -12.69 -2.02 13.55
N PRO A 131 -13.52 -2.74 12.78
CA PRO A 131 -13.35 -4.18 12.58
C PRO A 131 -11.98 -4.51 11.97
N LEU A 132 -11.53 -3.75 10.97
CA LEU A 132 -10.23 -3.96 10.35
C LEU A 132 -9.08 -3.76 11.33
N ARG A 133 -9.09 -2.66 12.11
CA ARG A 133 -8.05 -2.39 13.10
C ARG A 133 -7.98 -3.49 14.15
N MET A 134 -9.13 -4.03 14.57
CA MET A 134 -9.17 -5.17 15.50
C MET A 134 -8.61 -6.45 14.85
N ALA A 135 -8.93 -6.70 13.60
CA ALA A 135 -8.41 -7.87 12.86
C ALA A 135 -6.90 -7.79 12.63
N LEU A 136 -6.35 -6.58 12.44
CA LEU A 136 -4.91 -6.36 12.30
C LEU A 136 -4.16 -6.25 13.63
N ALA A 137 -4.83 -6.21 14.79
CA ALA A 137 -4.19 -5.94 16.08
C ALA A 137 -3.15 -7.00 16.50
N SER A 138 -3.18 -8.19 15.92
CA SER A 138 -2.19 -9.25 16.11
C SER A 138 -0.99 -9.18 15.16
N THR A 139 -0.97 -8.21 14.23
CA THR A 139 0.17 -7.98 13.34
C THR A 139 1.25 -7.23 14.11
N HIS A 140 2.41 -7.83 14.29
CA HIS A 140 3.56 -7.28 15.02
C HIS A 140 4.74 -7.02 14.11
N THR A 141 4.78 -7.67 12.95
CA THR A 141 5.83 -7.53 11.95
C THR A 141 5.23 -7.36 10.57
N VAL A 142 5.93 -6.64 9.71
CA VAL A 142 5.55 -6.40 8.32
C VAL A 142 6.79 -6.41 7.43
N PHE A 143 6.63 -6.65 6.13
CA PHE A 143 7.74 -6.61 5.19
C PHE A 143 7.82 -5.24 4.51
N ALA A 144 8.91 -4.52 4.71
CA ALA A 144 9.18 -3.22 4.12
C ALA A 144 10.21 -3.31 2.99
N ASP A 145 10.05 -2.44 1.99
CA ASP A 145 11.04 -2.16 0.94
C ASP A 145 10.77 -0.75 0.40
N HIS A 146 11.30 0.28 1.07
CA HIS A 146 11.09 1.67 0.68
C HIS A 146 12.18 2.60 1.18
N GLY A 147 12.49 3.64 0.37
CA GLY A 147 13.35 4.76 0.74
C GLY A 147 12.57 6.07 0.89
N ASP A 148 11.46 6.20 0.17
CA ASP A 148 10.53 7.31 0.33
C ASP A 148 9.57 7.03 1.49
N ALA A 149 9.17 8.07 2.24
CA ALA A 149 8.36 7.89 3.43
C ALA A 149 7.29 8.98 3.60
N ILE A 150 6.13 8.60 4.13
CA ILE A 150 5.09 9.54 4.54
C ILE A 150 5.53 10.19 5.87
N VAL A 151 5.86 11.48 5.81
CA VAL A 151 6.37 12.25 6.95
C VAL A 151 5.34 13.21 7.54
N GLU A 152 4.25 13.48 6.79
CA GLU A 152 3.12 14.25 7.28
C GLU A 152 1.83 13.66 6.71
N LEU A 153 0.92 13.26 7.59
CA LEU A 153 -0.38 12.73 7.18
C LEU A 153 -1.34 13.85 6.76
N PRO A 154 -2.27 13.59 5.84
CA PRO A 154 -3.34 14.52 5.50
C PRO A 154 -4.12 14.97 6.75
N ARG A 155 -4.59 16.21 6.75
CA ARG A 155 -5.46 16.70 7.82
C ARG A 155 -6.74 15.85 7.89
N GLY A 156 -6.98 15.24 9.04
CA GLY A 156 -8.10 14.32 9.25
C GLY A 156 -7.78 12.84 9.00
N ALA A 157 -6.58 12.54 8.51
CA ALA A 157 -6.09 11.17 8.52
C ALA A 157 -5.78 10.69 9.94
N ARG A 158 -5.73 9.38 10.12
CA ARG A 158 -5.40 8.74 11.39
C ARG A 158 -4.27 7.75 11.21
N GLU A 159 -3.19 7.92 11.93
CA GLU A 159 -2.15 6.91 12.06
C GLU A 159 -2.66 5.77 12.95
N TRP A 160 -2.49 4.53 12.50
CA TRP A 160 -2.83 3.33 13.25
C TRP A 160 -1.61 2.65 13.82
N ALA A 161 -0.56 2.55 13.01
CA ALA A 161 0.68 1.89 13.39
C ALA A 161 1.87 2.53 12.67
N ARG A 162 3.04 2.38 13.29
CA ARG A 162 4.30 2.90 12.78
C ARG A 162 5.46 1.94 13.06
N SER A 163 6.53 2.07 12.31
CA SER A 163 7.85 1.57 12.68
C SER A 163 8.55 2.56 13.64
N ASP A 164 9.80 2.30 13.96
CA ASP A 164 10.63 3.26 14.69
C ASP A 164 10.85 4.56 13.91
N LYS A 165 10.78 4.51 12.57
CA LYS A 165 11.03 5.66 11.70
C LYS A 165 9.75 6.30 11.17
N TYR A 166 8.83 5.51 10.59
CA TYR A 166 7.78 6.04 9.73
C TYR A 166 6.38 5.52 10.06
N THR A 167 5.37 6.26 9.63
CA THR A 167 3.98 5.79 9.55
C THR A 167 3.91 4.56 8.65
N GLN A 168 3.39 3.45 9.16
CA GLN A 168 3.23 2.20 8.42
C GLN A 168 1.79 1.92 8.02
N ILE A 169 0.81 2.34 8.83
CA ILE A 169 -0.62 2.20 8.53
C ILE A 169 -1.34 3.50 8.88
N PHE A 170 -2.10 4.02 7.93
CA PHE A 170 -3.00 5.14 8.18
C PHE A 170 -4.32 5.01 7.41
N SER A 171 -5.37 5.68 7.87
CA SER A 171 -6.64 5.80 7.17
C SER A 171 -7.00 7.25 6.87
N TYR A 172 -7.71 7.45 5.75
CA TYR A 172 -8.32 8.72 5.37
C TYR A 172 -9.66 8.46 4.65
N GLY A 173 -10.78 8.83 5.27
CA GLY A 173 -12.10 8.46 4.74
C GLY A 173 -12.24 6.94 4.59
N THR A 174 -12.47 6.48 3.35
CA THR A 174 -12.54 5.06 2.98
C THR A 174 -11.22 4.51 2.44
N ALA A 175 -10.17 5.32 2.42
CA ALA A 175 -8.84 4.88 2.03
C ALA A 175 -8.03 4.38 3.22
N LEU A 176 -7.26 3.33 2.98
CA LEU A 176 -6.24 2.77 3.87
C LEU A 176 -4.91 2.80 3.13
N GLY A 177 -3.92 3.44 3.71
CA GLY A 177 -2.53 3.39 3.23
C GLY A 177 -1.71 2.48 4.12
N VAL A 178 -0.95 1.56 3.51
CA VAL A 178 0.08 0.76 4.16
C VAL A 178 1.43 1.00 3.47
N GLN A 179 2.46 1.39 4.23
CA GLN A 179 3.77 1.70 3.66
C GLN A 179 4.55 0.42 3.34
N PHE A 180 4.31 -0.65 4.07
CA PHE A 180 4.90 -1.97 3.86
C PHE A 180 4.22 -2.73 2.71
N HIS A 181 4.75 -3.90 2.35
CA HIS A 181 4.31 -4.75 1.24
C HIS A 181 3.59 -6.02 1.72
N PRO A 182 2.28 -5.99 1.96
CA PRO A 182 1.52 -7.19 2.34
C PRO A 182 1.43 -8.21 1.20
N GLU A 183 1.58 -7.77 -0.06
CA GLU A 183 1.49 -8.61 -1.26
C GLU A 183 2.76 -9.42 -1.52
N VAL A 184 3.86 -9.13 -0.81
CA VAL A 184 5.16 -9.77 -1.05
C VAL A 184 5.08 -11.28 -0.92
N THR A 185 5.74 -11.97 -1.85
CA THR A 185 6.01 -13.42 -1.78
C THR A 185 7.49 -13.66 -1.52
N ARG A 186 7.85 -14.86 -1.11
CA ARG A 186 9.25 -15.24 -0.96
C ARG A 186 10.07 -14.99 -2.23
N GLU A 187 9.49 -15.29 -3.40
CA GLU A 187 10.13 -15.03 -4.70
C GLU A 187 10.34 -13.53 -4.92
N THR A 188 9.32 -12.72 -4.68
CA THR A 188 9.41 -11.26 -4.83
C THR A 188 10.43 -10.67 -3.87
N ALA A 189 10.43 -11.07 -2.60
CA ALA A 189 11.41 -10.64 -1.61
C ALA A 189 12.85 -10.97 -2.05
N THR A 190 13.05 -12.18 -2.60
CA THR A 190 14.36 -12.60 -3.13
C THR A 190 14.79 -11.72 -4.31
N VAL A 191 13.88 -11.46 -5.26
CA VAL A 191 14.17 -10.62 -6.43
C VAL A 191 14.54 -9.21 -6.02
N TRP A 192 13.81 -8.61 -5.07
CA TRP A 192 14.10 -7.26 -4.59
C TRP A 192 15.44 -7.22 -3.87
N ALA A 193 15.73 -8.16 -2.97
CA ALA A 193 16.98 -8.23 -2.25
C ALA A 193 18.21 -8.41 -3.16
N VAL A 194 18.13 -9.28 -4.17
CA VAL A 194 19.23 -9.47 -5.15
C VAL A 194 19.53 -8.20 -5.94
N ASN A 195 18.54 -7.35 -6.16
CA ASN A 195 18.71 -6.07 -6.89
C ASN A 195 19.02 -4.87 -5.97
N ASN A 196 19.19 -5.09 -4.67
CA ASN A 196 19.48 -4.04 -3.69
C ASN A 196 20.85 -4.30 -3.03
N GLU A 197 21.84 -3.45 -3.34
CA GLU A 197 23.21 -3.57 -2.82
C GLU A 197 23.32 -3.24 -1.33
N ASP A 198 22.29 -2.62 -0.72
CA ASP A 198 22.29 -2.18 0.67
C ASP A 198 21.88 -3.28 1.66
N VAL A 199 21.46 -4.47 1.16
CA VAL A 199 20.96 -5.56 2.01
C VAL A 199 21.65 -6.88 1.70
N ASP A 200 21.71 -7.77 2.71
CA ASP A 200 22.08 -9.17 2.50
C ASP A 200 20.85 -9.97 2.09
N THR A 201 20.91 -10.61 0.92
CA THR A 201 19.79 -11.40 0.39
C THR A 201 19.42 -12.57 1.29
N GLU A 202 20.39 -13.23 1.93
CA GLU A 202 20.16 -14.38 2.82
C GLU A 202 19.40 -13.92 4.07
N ASP A 203 19.76 -12.76 4.63
CA ASP A 203 19.09 -12.17 5.80
C ASP A 203 17.64 -11.78 5.47
N ILE A 204 17.40 -11.13 4.32
CA ILE A 204 16.05 -10.76 3.89
C ILE A 204 15.15 -11.99 3.73
N VAL A 205 15.65 -13.03 3.04
CA VAL A 205 14.90 -14.26 2.79
C VAL A 205 14.66 -15.04 4.07
N ALA A 206 15.66 -15.13 4.95
CA ALA A 206 15.51 -15.79 6.26
C ALA A 206 14.50 -15.06 7.14
N GLY A 207 14.49 -13.71 7.11
CA GLY A 207 13.50 -12.88 7.79
C GLY A 207 12.09 -13.15 7.27
N TYR A 208 11.90 -13.22 5.95
CA TYR A 208 10.62 -13.58 5.34
C TYR A 208 10.16 -14.97 5.78
N ASP A 209 11.02 -15.98 5.64
CA ASP A 209 10.70 -17.39 5.96
C ASP A 209 10.29 -17.56 7.44
N ALA A 210 10.91 -16.79 8.34
CA ALA A 210 10.58 -16.82 9.77
C ALA A 210 9.21 -16.19 10.10
N HIS A 211 8.64 -15.35 9.23
CA HIS A 211 7.40 -14.59 9.47
C HIS A 211 6.32 -14.84 8.41
N GLU A 212 6.49 -15.80 7.51
CA GLU A 212 5.61 -16.06 6.37
C GLU A 212 4.13 -16.13 6.76
N ASP A 213 3.80 -16.87 7.82
CA ASP A 213 2.42 -17.05 8.27
C ASP A 213 1.79 -15.72 8.73
N GLU A 214 2.53 -14.87 9.44
CA GLU A 214 2.05 -13.55 9.88
C GLU A 214 1.87 -12.60 8.70
N LEU A 215 2.83 -12.57 7.78
CA LEU A 215 2.75 -11.76 6.56
C LEU A 215 1.54 -12.17 5.69
N ALA A 216 1.32 -13.48 5.52
CA ALA A 216 0.18 -14.01 4.78
C ALA A 216 -1.16 -13.69 5.47
N SER A 217 -1.23 -13.79 6.80
CA SER A 217 -2.41 -13.44 7.59
C SER A 217 -2.75 -11.95 7.45
N THR A 218 -1.74 -11.08 7.49
CA THR A 218 -1.90 -9.64 7.31
C THR A 218 -2.41 -9.32 5.90
N CYS A 219 -1.81 -9.95 4.88
CA CYS A 219 -2.24 -9.82 3.49
C CYS A 219 -3.71 -10.24 3.32
N LYS A 220 -4.08 -11.40 3.84
CA LYS A 220 -5.47 -11.90 3.80
C LYS A 220 -6.44 -10.92 4.46
N THR A 221 -6.09 -10.39 5.63
CA THR A 221 -6.93 -9.45 6.37
C THR A 221 -7.20 -8.17 5.56
N LEU A 222 -6.17 -7.63 4.90
CA LEU A 222 -6.30 -6.46 4.02
C LEU A 222 -7.12 -6.77 2.77
N ALA A 223 -6.94 -7.96 2.17
CA ALA A 223 -7.73 -8.43 1.03
C ALA A 223 -9.21 -8.60 1.41
N ASP A 224 -9.51 -9.19 2.55
CA ASP A 224 -10.88 -9.35 3.07
C ASP A 224 -11.54 -7.98 3.29
N TRP A 225 -10.80 -7.02 3.85
CA TRP A 225 -11.32 -5.67 4.03
C TRP A 225 -11.64 -5.00 2.70
N VAL A 226 -10.72 -4.96 1.74
CA VAL A 226 -10.96 -4.30 0.46
C VAL A 226 -12.06 -4.98 -0.33
N SER A 227 -12.23 -6.29 -0.16
CA SER A 227 -13.29 -7.11 -0.77
C SER A 227 -14.65 -6.96 -0.11
N GLY A 228 -14.77 -6.22 0.99
CA GLY A 228 -16.06 -5.98 1.65
C GLY A 228 -16.51 -7.09 2.60
N VAL A 229 -15.60 -7.91 3.10
CA VAL A 229 -15.90 -8.98 4.07
C VAL A 229 -16.16 -8.41 5.48
N PHE A 230 -15.61 -7.21 5.79
CA PHE A 230 -15.82 -6.49 7.07
C PHE A 230 -16.75 -5.28 6.88
#